data_0f0568ee894ddf485f49c95e87353adc
#
_entry.id   0f0568ee894ddf485f49c95e87353adc
#
_cell.length_a   1.000
_cell.length_b   1.000
_cell.length_c   1.000
_cell.angle_alpha   90.00
_cell.angle_beta   90.00
_cell.angle_gamma   90.00
#
_symmetry.space_group_name_H-M   'P 1'
#
loop_
_entity.id
_entity.type
_entity.pdbx_description
1 polymer ?
#
loop_
_entity_poly.entity_id
_entity_poly.type
_entity_poly.pdbx_seq_one_letter_code
_entity_poly.pdbx_strand_id
1 'polypeptide(L)'
;MGIGTPEYILDAVAAGIDMFDCVLPTRNARNGSYFTRRGMLSIKQERWTHDFVPVDSECNCKVCRTYSRSYLRHLFKEQEILSSILASYHNLYFLNNMLKEIRVAIDEDRFEEYRKEFLEKFHQGV
;
A
#
# COMPACT_ATOMS: atom_id res chain seq x y z
N MET A 1 8.99 -13.47 10.62
CA MET A 1 8.72 -13.78 9.21
C MET A 1 7.22 -13.92 8.98
N GLY A 2 6.75 -13.64 7.76
CA GLY A 2 5.33 -13.68 7.46
C GLY A 2 4.53 -12.46 7.94
N ILE A 3 5.18 -11.43 8.43
CA ILE A 3 4.54 -10.18 8.87
C ILE A 3 4.79 -9.12 7.81
N GLY A 4 3.74 -8.62 7.16
CA GLY A 4 3.92 -7.69 6.06
C GLY A 4 2.76 -6.77 5.76
N THR A 5 1.66 -6.83 6.51
CA THR A 5 0.61 -5.82 6.38
C THR A 5 1.00 -4.57 7.17
N PRO A 6 0.57 -3.37 6.72
CA PRO A 6 0.96 -2.14 7.42
C PRO A 6 0.67 -2.14 8.92
N GLU A 7 -0.48 -2.64 9.32
CA GLU A 7 -0.87 -2.69 10.73
C GLU A 7 0.08 -3.57 11.54
N TYR A 8 0.37 -4.77 11.03
CA TYR A 8 1.27 -5.70 11.73
C TYR A 8 2.72 -5.21 11.73
N ILE A 9 3.14 -4.52 10.67
CA ILE A 9 4.48 -3.91 10.64
C ILE A 9 4.62 -2.91 11.77
N LEU A 10 3.63 -2.03 11.97
CA LEU A 10 3.67 -1.05 13.04
C LEU A 10 3.70 -1.71 14.41
N ASP A 11 2.89 -2.74 14.64
CA ASP A 11 2.88 -3.46 15.90
C ASP A 11 4.21 -4.17 16.15
N ALA A 12 4.78 -4.77 15.11
CA ALA A 12 6.05 -5.48 15.22
C ALA A 12 7.22 -4.52 15.50
N VAL A 13 7.25 -3.36 14.87
CA VAL A 13 8.27 -2.34 15.14
C VAL A 13 8.16 -1.85 16.59
N ALA A 14 6.93 -1.65 17.08
CA ALA A 14 6.72 -1.29 18.48
C ALA A 14 7.26 -2.34 19.44
N ALA A 15 7.26 -3.61 19.02
CA ALA A 15 7.79 -4.73 19.80
C ALA A 15 9.30 -4.97 19.58
N GLY A 16 9.97 -4.15 18.76
CA GLY A 16 11.42 -4.20 18.54
C GLY A 16 11.91 -4.99 17.34
N ILE A 17 11.04 -5.33 16.40
CA ILE A 17 11.43 -6.07 15.19
C ILE A 17 11.98 -5.09 14.15
N ASP A 18 13.11 -5.42 13.53
CA ASP A 18 13.83 -4.57 12.59
C ASP A 18 13.72 -5.03 11.13
N MET A 19 13.41 -6.30 10.87
CA MET A 19 13.36 -6.86 9.52
C MET A 19 12.07 -7.62 9.30
N PHE A 20 11.60 -7.58 8.06
CA PHE A 20 10.34 -8.23 7.67
C PHE A 20 10.51 -9.02 6.38
N ASP A 21 9.84 -10.15 6.31
CA ASP A 21 9.80 -10.99 5.12
C ASP A 21 8.36 -11.50 4.95
N CYS A 22 7.71 -11.12 3.85
CA CYS A 22 6.33 -11.49 3.61
C CYS A 22 6.00 -11.48 2.13
N VAL A 23 5.20 -12.45 1.69
CA VAL A 23 4.74 -12.56 0.32
C VAL A 23 3.49 -11.71 0.04
N LEU A 24 2.83 -11.19 1.07
CA LEU A 24 1.55 -10.48 0.93
C LEU A 24 1.54 -9.32 -0.06
N PRO A 25 2.59 -8.47 -0.15
CA PRO A 25 2.55 -7.38 -1.12
C PRO A 25 2.33 -7.85 -2.55
N THR A 26 3.02 -8.89 -2.97
CA THR A 26 2.89 -9.43 -4.33
C THR A 26 1.67 -10.35 -4.46
N ARG A 27 1.34 -11.11 -3.43
CA ARG A 27 0.13 -11.95 -3.42
C ARG A 27 -1.11 -11.07 -3.53
N ASN A 28 -1.21 -10.02 -2.73
CA ASN A 28 -2.32 -9.07 -2.78
C ASN A 28 -2.41 -8.38 -4.13
N ALA A 29 -1.26 -8.05 -4.73
CA ALA A 29 -1.19 -7.45 -6.05
C ALA A 29 -1.83 -8.36 -7.11
N ARG A 30 -1.50 -9.65 -7.08
CA ARG A 30 -2.08 -10.62 -8.03
C ARG A 30 -3.60 -10.74 -7.86
N ASN A 31 -4.11 -10.49 -6.67
CA ASN A 31 -5.53 -10.51 -6.37
C ASN A 31 -6.23 -9.16 -6.57
N GLY A 32 -5.52 -8.16 -7.08
CA GLY A 32 -6.08 -6.85 -7.34
C GLY A 32 -6.20 -5.95 -6.13
N SER A 33 -5.48 -6.25 -5.04
CA SER A 33 -5.51 -5.44 -3.82
C SER A 33 -4.27 -4.56 -3.74
N TYR A 34 -4.49 -3.26 -3.50
CA TYR A 34 -3.46 -2.24 -3.40
C TYR A 34 -3.43 -1.67 -1.99
N PHE A 35 -2.24 -1.48 -1.44
CA PHE A 35 -2.09 -0.73 -0.18
C PHE A 35 -2.26 0.76 -0.45
N THR A 36 -3.05 1.44 0.38
CA THR A 36 -3.15 2.90 0.35
C THR A 36 -3.05 3.46 1.76
N ARG A 37 -2.84 4.76 1.87
CA ARG A 37 -2.81 5.45 3.16
C ARG A 37 -4.15 5.37 3.90
N ARG A 38 -5.22 5.11 3.18
CA ARG A 38 -6.57 5.03 3.75
C ARG A 38 -7.11 3.60 3.82
N GLY A 39 -6.25 2.61 3.71
CA GLY A 39 -6.62 1.21 3.80
C GLY A 39 -6.34 0.45 2.52
N MET A 40 -6.89 -0.76 2.43
CA MET A 40 -6.74 -1.60 1.24
C MET A 40 -7.77 -1.21 0.19
N LEU A 41 -7.34 -1.10 -1.06
CA LEU A 41 -8.21 -0.84 -2.19
C LEU A 41 -8.27 -2.07 -3.08
N SER A 42 -9.47 -2.63 -3.28
CA SER A 42 -9.67 -3.70 -4.25
C SER A 42 -10.03 -3.09 -5.59
N ILE A 43 -9.17 -3.27 -6.59
CA ILE A 43 -9.37 -2.70 -7.93
C ILE A 43 -10.53 -3.35 -8.67
N LYS A 44 -11.01 -4.49 -8.18
CA LYS A 44 -12.14 -5.22 -8.77
C LYS A 44 -13.45 -4.46 -8.64
N GLN A 45 -13.57 -3.55 -7.69
CA GLN A 45 -14.83 -2.87 -7.40
C GLN A 45 -15.28 -2.01 -8.57
N GLU A 46 -16.56 -2.12 -8.88
CA GLU A 46 -17.16 -1.43 -10.02
C GLU A 46 -17.10 0.09 -9.87
N ARG A 47 -17.10 0.60 -8.66
CA ARG A 47 -17.04 2.05 -8.40
C ARG A 47 -15.79 2.73 -8.96
N TRP A 48 -14.75 1.96 -9.27
CA TRP A 48 -13.52 2.52 -9.85
C TRP A 48 -13.54 2.61 -11.37
N THR A 49 -14.60 2.15 -12.03
CA THR A 49 -14.69 2.05 -13.50
C THR A 49 -14.40 3.39 -14.18
N HIS A 50 -14.87 4.47 -13.63
CA HIS A 50 -14.69 5.82 -14.17
C HIS A 50 -13.96 6.74 -13.18
N ASP A 51 -13.16 6.17 -12.29
CA ASP A 51 -12.38 6.94 -11.32
C ASP A 51 -10.99 7.19 -11.89
N PHE A 52 -10.73 8.44 -12.29
CA PHE A 52 -9.50 8.82 -12.97
C PHE A 52 -8.42 9.37 -12.05
N VAL A 53 -8.57 9.19 -10.74
CA VAL A 53 -7.55 9.57 -9.77
C VAL A 53 -6.56 8.41 -9.56
N PRO A 54 -5.36 8.67 -9.01
CA PRO A 54 -4.42 7.60 -8.70
C PRO A 54 -4.94 6.69 -7.58
N VAL A 55 -4.35 5.50 -7.46
CA VAL A 55 -4.67 4.57 -6.38
C VAL A 55 -4.54 5.25 -5.02
N ASP A 56 -3.45 5.97 -4.83
CA ASP A 56 -3.19 6.72 -3.60
C ASP A 56 -2.62 8.09 -3.98
N SER A 57 -3.37 9.14 -3.69
CA SER A 57 -2.96 10.52 -4.00
C SER A 57 -1.73 10.97 -3.23
N GLU A 58 -1.42 10.30 -2.13
CA GLU A 58 -0.26 10.60 -1.30
C GLU A 58 0.96 9.75 -1.64
N CYS A 59 0.84 8.85 -2.63
CA CYS A 59 1.92 7.99 -3.07
C CYS A 59 2.65 8.60 -4.26
N ASN A 60 3.97 8.59 -4.23
CA ASN A 60 4.81 9.13 -5.30
C ASN A 60 5.39 8.06 -6.21
N CYS A 61 4.90 6.82 -6.16
CA CYS A 61 5.40 5.78 -7.02
C CYS A 61 5.05 6.05 -8.48
N LYS A 62 5.81 5.41 -9.39
CA LYS A 62 5.59 5.57 -10.82
C LYS A 62 4.15 5.25 -11.23
N VAL A 63 3.55 4.23 -10.61
CA VAL A 63 2.18 3.81 -10.92
C VAL A 63 1.19 4.90 -10.56
N CYS A 64 1.27 5.46 -9.35
CA CYS A 64 0.36 6.50 -8.91
C CYS A 64 0.53 7.81 -9.67
N ARG A 65 1.75 8.08 -10.17
CA ARG A 65 2.01 9.28 -10.97
C ARG A 65 1.57 9.15 -12.43
N THR A 66 1.37 7.92 -12.91
CA THR A 66 1.17 7.66 -14.34
C THR A 66 -0.23 7.13 -14.65
N TYR A 67 -0.79 6.28 -13.78
CA TYR A 67 -2.00 5.52 -14.09
C TYR A 67 -3.13 5.84 -13.11
N SER A 68 -4.37 5.77 -13.61
CA SER A 68 -5.57 5.97 -12.81
C SER A 68 -6.13 4.65 -12.31
N ARG A 69 -7.02 4.72 -11.32
CA ARG A 69 -7.77 3.55 -10.84
C ARG A 69 -8.56 2.89 -11.95
N SER A 70 -9.18 3.71 -12.82
CA SER A 70 -9.95 3.22 -13.96
C SER A 70 -9.09 2.37 -14.89
N TYR A 71 -7.89 2.85 -15.24
CA TYR A 71 -6.98 2.12 -16.11
C TYR A 71 -6.51 0.81 -15.47
N LEU A 72 -6.12 0.86 -14.21
CA LEU A 72 -5.64 -0.33 -13.49
C LEU A 72 -6.75 -1.37 -13.36
N ARG A 73 -7.98 -0.94 -13.11
CA ARG A 73 -9.14 -1.83 -13.08
C ARG A 73 -9.37 -2.48 -14.44
N HIS A 74 -9.26 -1.70 -15.50
CA HIS A 74 -9.39 -2.23 -16.87
C HIS A 74 -8.37 -3.34 -17.13
N LEU A 75 -7.10 -3.10 -16.82
CA LEU A 75 -6.04 -4.10 -16.98
C LEU A 75 -6.34 -5.37 -16.16
N PHE A 76 -6.82 -5.20 -14.95
CA PHE A 76 -7.15 -6.35 -14.11
C PHE A 76 -8.31 -7.16 -14.68
N LYS A 77 -9.38 -6.50 -15.13
CA LYS A 77 -10.56 -7.16 -15.70
C LYS A 77 -10.22 -7.89 -16.99
N GLU A 78 -9.30 -7.36 -17.79
CA GLU A 78 -8.84 -8.00 -19.01
C GLU A 78 -7.77 -9.07 -18.78
N GLN A 79 -7.44 -9.36 -17.52
CA GLN A 79 -6.45 -10.36 -17.12
C GLN A 79 -5.08 -10.13 -17.74
N GLU A 80 -4.71 -8.86 -17.89
CA GLU A 80 -3.39 -8.48 -18.40
C GLU A 80 -2.31 -8.70 -17.33
N ILE A 81 -1.18 -9.28 -17.73
CA ILE A 81 -0.04 -9.49 -16.83
C ILE A 81 0.45 -8.15 -16.27
N LEU A 82 0.36 -7.08 -17.05
CA LEU A 82 0.77 -5.75 -16.62
C LEU A 82 0.04 -5.31 -15.34
N SER A 83 -1.21 -5.74 -15.15
CA SER A 83 -1.96 -5.44 -13.93
C SER A 83 -1.20 -5.90 -12.69
N SER A 84 -0.72 -7.15 -12.69
CA SER A 84 0.02 -7.71 -11.56
C SER A 84 1.37 -7.03 -11.37
N ILE A 85 2.04 -6.69 -12.48
CA ILE A 85 3.35 -6.01 -12.43
C ILE A 85 3.20 -4.63 -11.79
N LEU A 86 2.22 -3.85 -12.24
CA LEU A 86 2.01 -2.49 -11.73
C LEU A 86 1.55 -2.52 -10.26
N ALA A 87 0.66 -3.45 -9.92
CA ALA A 87 0.18 -3.59 -8.55
C ALA A 87 1.31 -4.01 -7.60
N SER A 88 2.16 -4.95 -8.03
CA SER A 88 3.32 -5.37 -7.24
C SER A 88 4.30 -4.22 -7.03
N TYR A 89 4.58 -3.45 -8.08
CA TYR A 89 5.45 -2.29 -7.98
C TYR A 89 4.92 -1.30 -6.95
N HIS A 90 3.63 -0.97 -7.05
CA HIS A 90 3.00 -0.03 -6.12
C HIS A 90 3.06 -0.53 -4.67
N ASN A 91 2.70 -1.79 -4.44
CA ASN A 91 2.66 -2.35 -3.09
C ASN A 91 4.04 -2.42 -2.45
N LEU A 92 5.06 -2.81 -3.21
CA LEU A 92 6.43 -2.83 -2.72
C LEU A 92 6.94 -1.42 -2.44
N TYR A 93 6.66 -0.47 -3.32
CA TYR A 93 7.01 0.92 -3.10
C TYR A 93 6.34 1.46 -1.83
N PHE A 94 5.05 1.17 -1.66
CA PHE A 94 4.30 1.62 -0.50
C PHE A 94 4.95 1.14 0.81
N LEU A 95 5.26 -0.14 0.90
CA LEU A 95 5.84 -0.70 2.11
C LEU A 95 7.26 -0.20 2.36
N ASN A 96 8.09 -0.12 1.31
CA ASN A 96 9.44 0.41 1.45
C ASN A 96 9.43 1.87 1.90
N ASN A 97 8.54 2.67 1.34
CA ASN A 97 8.40 4.07 1.73
C ASN A 97 7.90 4.21 3.16
N MET A 98 6.94 3.38 3.55
CA MET A 98 6.44 3.32 4.93
C MET A 98 7.56 3.00 5.91
N LEU A 99 8.42 2.02 5.60
CA LEU A 99 9.55 1.68 6.44
C LEU A 99 10.55 2.83 6.56
N LYS A 100 10.79 3.57 5.49
CA LYS A 100 11.63 4.78 5.54
C LYS A 100 11.03 5.83 6.48
N GLU A 101 9.73 6.06 6.40
CA GLU A 101 9.03 6.99 7.28
C GLU A 101 9.11 6.54 8.74
N ILE A 102 8.99 5.24 8.99
CA ILE A 102 9.13 4.68 10.34
C ILE A 102 10.52 4.94 10.89
N ARG A 103 11.56 4.73 10.08
CA ARG A 103 12.94 5.01 10.50
C ARG A 103 13.13 6.47 10.89
N VAL A 104 12.61 7.38 10.08
CA VAL A 104 12.69 8.81 10.37
C VAL A 104 11.94 9.14 11.67
N ALA A 105 10.76 8.55 11.86
CA ALA A 105 9.97 8.76 13.07
C ALA A 105 10.69 8.26 14.33
N ILE A 106 11.38 7.12 14.23
CA ILE A 106 12.18 6.58 15.34
C ILE A 106 13.35 7.52 15.65
N ASP A 107 14.07 7.99 14.63
CA ASP A 107 15.21 8.90 14.81
C ASP A 107 14.79 10.24 15.41
N GLU A 108 13.58 10.69 15.13
CA GLU A 108 13.02 11.94 15.66
C GLU A 108 12.23 11.73 16.96
N ASP A 109 12.24 10.51 17.50
CA ASP A 109 11.54 10.14 18.74
C ASP A 109 10.05 10.44 18.69
N ARG A 110 9.40 10.17 17.52
CA ARG A 110 7.97 10.40 17.33
C ARG A 110 7.24 9.17 16.74
N PHE A 111 7.77 7.97 16.98
CA PHE A 111 7.20 6.75 16.39
C PHE A 111 5.75 6.53 16.84
N GLU A 112 5.42 6.73 18.11
CA GLU A 112 4.08 6.52 18.63
C GLU A 112 3.06 7.48 17.97
N GLU A 113 3.46 8.73 17.73
CA GLU A 113 2.63 9.70 17.00
C GLU A 113 2.40 9.24 15.56
N TYR A 114 3.49 8.82 14.89
CA TYR A 114 3.41 8.31 13.52
C TYR A 114 2.48 7.11 13.43
N ARG A 115 2.64 6.15 14.34
CA ARG A 115 1.81 4.94 14.40
C ARG A 115 0.35 5.30 14.55
N LYS A 116 0.03 6.18 15.47
CA LYS A 116 -1.35 6.60 15.74
C LYS A 116 -1.97 7.28 14.52
N GLU A 117 -1.27 8.23 13.94
CA GLU A 117 -1.74 8.95 12.75
C GLU A 117 -1.95 8.02 11.57
N PHE A 118 -1.00 7.13 11.35
CA PHE A 118 -1.08 6.16 10.24
C PHE A 118 -2.29 5.26 10.41
N LEU A 119 -2.50 4.68 11.59
CA LEU A 119 -3.61 3.76 11.84
C LEU A 119 -4.96 4.46 11.76
N GLU A 120 -5.08 5.68 12.26
CA GLU A 120 -6.31 6.46 12.14
C GLU A 120 -6.70 6.65 10.68
N LYS A 121 -5.74 7.06 9.86
CA LYS A 121 -5.95 7.29 8.44
C LYS A 121 -6.23 5.99 7.69
N PHE A 122 -5.48 4.95 8.01
CA PHE A 122 -5.62 3.63 7.36
C PHE A 122 -7.00 3.03 7.64
N HIS A 123 -7.56 3.22 8.82
CA HIS A 123 -8.86 2.70 9.19
C HIS A 123 -10.05 3.53 8.67
N GLN A 124 -9.80 4.70 8.09
CA GLN A 124 -10.87 5.49 7.48
C GLN A 124 -11.50 4.80 6.27
N GLY A 125 -10.72 3.98 5.57
CA GLY A 125 -11.15 3.32 4.36
C GLY A 125 -11.02 4.21 3.11
N VAL A 126 -11.06 3.58 1.98
CA VAL A 126 -10.91 4.26 0.68
C VAL A 126 -12.23 4.78 0.16
#